data_069388df1ffbafa9064ad348761a2a1a
#
_entry.id   069388df1ffbafa9064ad348761a2a1a
#
_cell.length_a   1.000
_cell.length_b   1.000
_cell.length_c   1.000
_cell.angle_alpha   90.00
_cell.angle_beta   90.00
_cell.angle_gamma   90.00
#
_symmetry.space_group_name_H-M   'P 1'
#
loop_
_entity.id
_entity.type
_entity.pdbx_description
1 polymer ?
#
loop_
_entity_poly.entity_id
_entity_poly.type
_entity_poly.pdbx_seq_one_letter_code
_entity_poly.pdbx_strand_id
1 'polypeptide(L)'
;GYMLQFSAVLQNSFRFAVFPKRLITFNPMQYVKLRGRKEETDIFSDSEENIAPIPTITHGEYQKLTDFLTEKKHPALLAVQIAYYAGLRIGEVCGLTWQDINLDEQYLTVRRSMRYNGTRHKHEVGTTKRSKVRTVDFCDTLADILRKAKTEQHKNRFRYGELYHLNYCKTVKEKGRTYYEIYSLQRTQETPENDRELSFVCLKEDGTFVSASAVGQICRKAKAEVEGLEDFHFHTLRHTYTSNLLSGGAKPKDVQE
;
A
#
# COMPACT_ATOMS: atom_id res chain seq x y z
N GLY A 1 -16.25 -5.65 11.97
CA GLY A 1 -16.37 -5.43 10.56
C GLY A 1 -17.77 -5.29 9.98
N TYR A 2 -18.56 -6.37 9.89
CA TYR A 2 -19.84 -6.41 9.14
C TYR A 2 -20.91 -5.44 9.67
N MET A 3 -21.03 -5.26 10.98
CA MET A 3 -22.02 -4.34 11.59
C MET A 3 -21.78 -2.87 11.21
N LEU A 4 -20.53 -2.43 11.11
CA LEU A 4 -20.20 -1.06 10.68
C LEU A 4 -20.52 -0.84 9.20
N GLN A 5 -20.26 -1.83 8.34
CA GLN A 5 -20.59 -1.75 6.93
C GLN A 5 -22.12 -1.75 6.73
N PHE A 6 -22.83 -2.60 7.45
CA PHE A 6 -24.29 -2.67 7.40
C PHE A 6 -24.94 -1.36 7.87
N SER A 7 -24.45 -0.77 8.97
CA SER A 7 -24.91 0.54 9.46
C SER A 7 -24.66 1.66 8.44
N ALA A 8 -23.51 1.66 7.78
CA ALA A 8 -23.21 2.65 6.73
C ALA A 8 -24.16 2.55 5.53
N VAL A 9 -24.51 1.32 5.13
CA VAL A 9 -25.49 1.08 4.05
C VAL A 9 -26.88 1.60 4.46
N LEU A 10 -27.37 1.26 5.65
CA LEU A 10 -28.65 1.74 6.16
C LEU A 10 -28.68 3.26 6.28
N GLN A 11 -27.65 3.86 6.83
CA GLN A 11 -27.55 5.30 6.98
C GLN A 11 -27.60 6.04 5.63
N ASN A 12 -26.93 5.51 4.61
CA ASN A 12 -26.96 6.07 3.27
C ASN A 12 -28.32 5.86 2.57
N SER A 13 -28.95 4.69 2.75
CA SER A 13 -30.28 4.39 2.22
C SER A 13 -31.33 5.32 2.78
N PHE A 14 -31.36 5.54 4.10
CA PHE A 14 -32.29 6.47 4.71
C PHE A 14 -32.00 7.94 4.37
N ARG A 15 -30.71 8.32 4.23
CA ARG A 15 -30.37 9.66 3.73
C ARG A 15 -30.90 9.89 2.33
N PHE A 16 -30.83 8.89 1.45
CA PHE A 16 -31.39 8.97 0.10
C PHE A 16 -32.91 9.01 0.10
N ALA A 17 -33.57 8.29 1.02
CA ALA A 17 -35.01 8.33 1.20
C ALA A 17 -35.52 9.71 1.71
N VAL A 18 -34.74 10.41 2.54
CA VAL A 18 -35.02 11.80 2.94
C VAL A 18 -34.79 12.75 1.79
N PHE A 19 -33.65 12.68 1.13
CA PHE A 19 -33.29 13.50 -0.02
C PHE A 19 -32.37 12.73 -0.98
N PRO A 20 -32.66 12.67 -2.30
CA PRO A 20 -33.67 13.48 -3.04
C PRO A 20 -35.06 12.85 -3.12
N LYS A 21 -35.28 11.62 -2.62
CA LYS A 21 -36.57 10.91 -2.86
C LYS A 21 -37.75 11.43 -2.06
N ARG A 22 -37.52 12.11 -0.92
CA ARG A 22 -38.56 12.67 -0.03
C ARG A 22 -39.65 11.65 0.40
N LEU A 23 -39.23 10.39 0.59
CA LEU A 23 -40.12 9.30 1.02
C LEU A 23 -40.40 9.34 2.52
N ILE A 24 -39.45 9.85 3.30
CA ILE A 24 -39.54 10.02 4.74
C ILE A 24 -39.02 11.42 5.13
N THR A 25 -39.50 11.94 6.25
CA THR A 25 -39.20 13.29 6.70
C THR A 25 -37.88 13.42 7.46
N PHE A 26 -37.39 12.32 8.06
CA PHE A 26 -36.12 12.30 8.80
C PHE A 26 -35.41 10.96 8.63
N ASN A 27 -34.10 10.96 8.88
CA ASN A 27 -33.30 9.75 8.83
C ASN A 27 -33.31 9.03 10.20
N PRO A 28 -33.95 7.86 10.36
CA PRO A 28 -34.03 7.15 11.63
C PRO A 28 -32.67 6.70 12.15
N MET A 29 -31.65 6.58 11.27
CA MET A 29 -30.28 6.23 11.66
C MET A 29 -29.47 7.42 12.19
N GLN A 30 -30.01 8.64 12.18
CA GLN A 30 -29.28 9.85 12.59
C GLN A 30 -28.77 9.78 14.05
N TYR A 31 -29.53 9.12 14.92
CA TYR A 31 -29.21 8.98 16.34
C TYR A 31 -28.65 7.62 16.71
N VAL A 32 -28.52 6.70 15.75
CA VAL A 32 -27.95 5.37 15.99
C VAL A 32 -26.42 5.47 16.00
N LYS A 33 -25.83 5.38 17.19
CA LYS A 33 -24.40 5.22 17.37
C LYS A 33 -24.08 3.74 17.61
N LEU A 34 -23.43 3.07 16.68
CA LEU A 34 -22.86 1.76 16.94
C LEU A 34 -21.71 1.93 17.92
N ARG A 35 -21.90 1.47 19.14
CA ARG A 35 -20.79 1.32 20.08
C ARG A 35 -19.95 0.16 19.55
N GLY A 36 -18.71 0.43 19.14
CA GLY A 36 -17.70 -0.62 19.06
C GLY A 36 -17.63 -1.30 20.43
N ARG A 37 -17.44 -2.62 20.44
CA ARG A 37 -17.13 -3.32 21.69
C ARG A 37 -15.81 -2.72 22.19
N LYS A 38 -15.89 -1.69 23.04
CA LYS A 38 -14.78 -1.32 23.89
C LYS A 38 -14.74 -2.42 24.94
N GLU A 39 -13.63 -3.12 25.04
CA GLU A 39 -13.31 -3.80 26.29
C GLU A 39 -13.49 -2.75 27.38
N GLU A 40 -14.20 -3.11 28.44
CA GLU A 40 -14.36 -2.24 29.59
C GLU A 40 -12.96 -2.02 30.17
N THR A 41 -12.33 -0.93 29.77
CA THR A 41 -11.15 -0.45 30.47
C THR A 41 -11.62 -0.02 31.84
N ASP A 42 -11.07 -0.62 32.87
CA ASP A 42 -11.27 -0.18 34.26
C ASP A 42 -10.80 1.27 34.34
N ILE A 43 -11.77 2.19 34.39
CA ILE A 43 -11.51 3.64 34.44
C ILE A 43 -10.85 4.07 35.75
N PHE A 44 -10.66 3.16 36.72
CA PHE A 44 -10.00 3.39 38.00
C PHE A 44 -8.60 2.75 38.07
N SER A 45 -8.14 2.07 37.01
CA SER A 45 -6.74 1.62 36.95
C SER A 45 -5.86 2.80 36.57
N ASP A 46 -5.09 3.31 37.51
CA ASP A 46 -4.01 4.31 37.27
C ASP A 46 -2.82 3.75 36.47
N SER A 47 -2.98 2.60 35.84
CA SER A 47 -1.91 2.00 35.03
C SER A 47 -1.89 2.62 33.65
N GLU A 48 -0.82 3.34 33.35
CA GLU A 48 -0.42 3.74 31.96
C GLU A 48 -0.24 2.53 31.02
N GLU A 49 -0.50 1.30 31.50
CA GLU A 49 -0.27 0.01 30.86
C GLU A 49 -1.31 -0.39 29.78
N ASN A 50 -2.38 0.39 29.56
CA ASN A 50 -3.44 0.00 28.64
C ASN A 50 -3.33 0.56 27.20
N ILE A 51 -2.22 1.17 26.83
CA ILE A 51 -1.93 1.47 25.44
C ILE A 51 -1.18 0.27 24.87
N ALA A 52 -1.90 -0.64 24.19
CA ALA A 52 -1.24 -1.75 23.52
C ALA A 52 -0.10 -1.19 22.65
N PRO A 53 1.14 -1.66 22.83
CA PRO A 53 2.28 -1.14 22.12
C PRO A 53 2.03 -1.27 20.61
N ILE A 54 2.33 -0.22 19.87
CA ILE A 54 2.23 -0.25 18.41
C ILE A 54 3.20 -1.33 17.91
N PRO A 55 2.72 -2.37 17.18
CA PRO A 55 3.59 -3.46 16.77
C PRO A 55 4.69 -2.95 15.84
N THR A 56 5.92 -3.20 16.23
CA THR A 56 7.15 -2.94 15.46
C THR A 56 7.91 -4.25 15.28
N ILE A 57 8.84 -4.31 14.35
CA ILE A 57 9.75 -5.45 14.21
C ILE A 57 11.18 -5.00 14.48
N THR A 58 11.94 -5.88 15.10
CA THR A 58 13.39 -5.72 15.31
C THR A 58 14.14 -5.87 13.98
N HIS A 59 15.41 -5.45 13.96
CA HIS A 59 16.27 -5.68 12.79
C HIS A 59 16.47 -7.18 12.50
N GLY A 60 16.55 -8.03 13.53
CA GLY A 60 16.67 -9.48 13.36
C GLY A 60 15.41 -10.10 12.72
N GLU A 61 14.21 -9.67 13.11
CA GLU A 61 12.95 -10.11 12.50
C GLU A 61 12.82 -9.62 11.06
N TYR A 62 13.25 -8.38 10.79
CA TYR A 62 13.33 -7.87 9.42
C TYR A 62 14.27 -8.70 8.55
N GLN A 63 15.44 -9.12 9.09
CA GLN A 63 16.37 -9.97 8.38
C GLN A 63 15.74 -11.33 8.06
N LYS A 64 15.10 -11.99 9.04
CA LYS A 64 14.37 -13.25 8.82
C LYS A 64 13.29 -13.11 7.73
N LEU A 65 12.56 -12.00 7.71
CA LEU A 65 11.56 -11.71 6.68
C LEU A 65 12.18 -11.57 5.29
N THR A 66 13.29 -10.85 5.18
CA THR A 66 13.99 -10.67 3.89
C THR A 66 14.65 -11.96 3.40
N ASP A 67 15.20 -12.78 4.30
CA ASP A 67 15.77 -14.09 3.98
C ASP A 67 14.69 -15.05 3.46
N PHE A 68 13.52 -15.11 4.12
CA PHE A 68 12.36 -15.86 3.68
C PHE A 68 11.90 -15.47 2.27
N LEU A 69 11.83 -14.17 1.99
CA LEU A 69 11.43 -13.67 0.67
C LEU A 69 12.49 -13.93 -0.41
N THR A 70 13.76 -13.87 -0.03
CA THR A 70 14.91 -14.14 -0.90
C THR A 70 14.99 -15.62 -1.27
N GLU A 71 14.83 -16.52 -0.31
CA GLU A 71 14.80 -17.97 -0.53
C GLU A 71 13.67 -18.34 -1.51
N LYS A 72 12.50 -17.75 -1.33
CA LYS A 72 11.35 -17.97 -2.22
C LYS A 72 11.46 -17.19 -3.56
N LYS A 73 12.50 -16.40 -3.78
CA LYS A 73 12.65 -15.50 -4.93
C LYS A 73 11.38 -14.67 -5.17
N HIS A 74 10.75 -14.22 -4.08
CA HIS A 74 9.44 -13.58 -4.20
C HIS A 74 9.56 -12.10 -4.56
N PRO A 75 8.81 -11.59 -5.58
CA PRO A 75 8.93 -10.22 -6.07
C PRO A 75 8.49 -9.14 -5.08
N ALA A 76 7.87 -9.51 -3.95
CA ALA A 76 7.53 -8.59 -2.86
C ALA A 76 8.75 -8.15 -2.01
N LEU A 77 9.92 -8.77 -2.17
CA LEU A 77 11.12 -8.41 -1.40
C LEU A 77 11.42 -6.90 -1.50
N LEU A 78 11.46 -6.38 -2.71
CA LEU A 78 11.69 -4.95 -2.93
C LEU A 78 10.61 -4.07 -2.27
N ALA A 79 9.35 -4.49 -2.32
CA ALA A 79 8.25 -3.75 -1.69
C ALA A 79 8.40 -3.71 -0.14
N VAL A 80 8.84 -4.79 0.47
CA VAL A 80 9.13 -4.88 1.92
C VAL A 80 10.30 -3.97 2.28
N GLN A 81 11.38 -3.99 1.49
CA GLN A 81 12.56 -3.14 1.72
C GLN A 81 12.22 -1.65 1.62
N ILE A 82 11.48 -1.24 0.59
CA ILE A 82 11.03 0.16 0.45
C ILE A 82 10.16 0.57 1.65
N ALA A 83 9.23 -0.30 2.08
CA ALA A 83 8.37 0.02 3.22
C ALA A 83 9.16 0.14 4.54
N TYR A 84 10.19 -0.68 4.74
CA TYR A 84 11.03 -0.65 5.92
C TYR A 84 11.89 0.62 5.99
N TYR A 85 12.53 1.00 4.88
CA TYR A 85 13.47 2.13 4.83
C TYR A 85 12.83 3.49 4.51
N ALA A 86 11.61 3.53 3.98
CA ALA A 86 10.93 4.77 3.61
C ALA A 86 9.51 4.91 4.20
N GLY A 87 9.05 3.95 4.97
CA GLY A 87 7.79 4.02 5.70
C GLY A 87 6.52 4.12 4.86
N LEU A 88 6.53 3.67 3.61
CA LEU A 88 5.40 3.77 2.69
C LEU A 88 4.31 2.74 3.01
N ARG A 89 3.06 3.09 2.69
CA ARG A 89 1.95 2.13 2.73
C ARG A 89 2.04 1.14 1.55
N ILE A 90 1.51 -0.06 1.71
CA ILE A 90 1.54 -1.13 0.69
C ILE A 90 1.07 -0.66 -0.70
N GLY A 91 -0.03 0.08 -0.76
CA GLY A 91 -0.54 0.60 -2.03
C GLY A 91 0.34 1.72 -2.61
N GLU A 92 0.98 2.52 -1.77
CA GLU A 92 1.92 3.56 -2.18
C GLU A 92 3.18 2.94 -2.78
N VAL A 93 3.74 1.91 -2.12
CA VAL A 93 4.90 1.15 -2.63
C VAL A 93 4.59 0.50 -3.99
N CYS A 94 3.47 -0.21 -4.09
CA CYS A 94 3.08 -0.86 -5.35
C CYS A 94 2.74 0.15 -6.47
N GLY A 95 2.34 1.37 -6.10
CA GLY A 95 2.05 2.45 -7.05
C GLY A 95 3.25 3.31 -7.44
N LEU A 96 4.43 3.06 -6.83
CA LEU A 96 5.65 3.84 -7.08
C LEU A 96 6.21 3.55 -8.48
N THR A 97 6.62 4.59 -9.19
CA THR A 97 7.28 4.48 -10.50
C THR A 97 8.69 5.07 -10.46
N TRP A 98 9.55 4.67 -11.39
CA TRP A 98 10.92 5.20 -11.46
C TRP A 98 10.97 6.72 -11.67
N GLN A 99 9.93 7.31 -12.23
CA GLN A 99 9.81 8.78 -12.38
C GLN A 99 9.59 9.51 -11.05
N ASP A 100 9.20 8.78 -10.02
CA ASP A 100 8.99 9.33 -8.68
C ASP A 100 10.25 9.26 -7.79
N ILE A 101 11.34 8.65 -8.28
CA ILE A 101 12.57 8.42 -7.50
C ILE A 101 13.72 9.22 -8.08
N ASN A 102 14.34 10.04 -7.23
CA ASN A 102 15.63 10.66 -7.49
C ASN A 102 16.71 9.89 -6.71
N LEU A 103 17.53 9.10 -7.44
CA LEU A 103 18.57 8.26 -6.83
C LEU A 103 19.83 9.06 -6.46
N ASP A 104 20.02 10.22 -7.06
CA ASP A 104 21.20 11.05 -6.83
C ASP A 104 21.01 11.92 -5.58
N GLU A 105 19.82 12.50 -5.44
CA GLU A 105 19.44 13.31 -4.26
C GLU A 105 18.72 12.47 -3.17
N GLN A 106 18.55 11.15 -3.41
CA GLN A 106 18.03 10.18 -2.46
C GLN A 106 16.66 10.51 -1.86
N TYR A 107 15.72 10.93 -2.70
CA TYR A 107 14.33 11.10 -2.29
C TYR A 107 13.35 10.41 -3.26
N LEU A 108 12.16 10.13 -2.76
CA LEU A 108 11.04 9.65 -3.55
C LEU A 108 9.79 10.49 -3.29
N THR A 109 8.95 10.61 -4.32
CA THR A 109 7.69 11.36 -4.24
C THR A 109 6.50 10.41 -4.27
N VAL A 110 5.72 10.39 -3.20
CA VAL A 110 4.52 9.59 -3.08
C VAL A 110 3.33 10.34 -3.64
N ARG A 111 2.91 10.01 -4.87
CA ARG A 111 1.81 10.69 -5.58
C ARG A 111 0.57 9.83 -5.71
N ARG A 112 0.72 8.51 -5.75
CA ARG A 112 -0.35 7.57 -6.07
C ARG A 112 -0.32 6.35 -5.17
N SER A 113 -1.43 5.63 -5.19
CA SER A 113 -1.58 4.38 -4.46
C SER A 113 -2.29 3.36 -5.35
N MET A 114 -1.72 2.16 -5.46
CA MET A 114 -2.34 1.03 -6.16
C MET A 114 -3.34 0.33 -5.26
N ARG A 115 -4.48 -0.05 -5.82
CA ARG A 115 -5.52 -0.82 -5.14
C ARG A 115 -6.17 -1.82 -6.09
N TYR A 116 -6.80 -2.83 -5.54
CA TYR A 116 -7.70 -3.70 -6.29
C TYR A 116 -9.14 -3.25 -6.05
N ASN A 117 -9.88 -3.01 -7.13
CA ASN A 117 -11.30 -2.66 -7.08
C ASN A 117 -12.12 -3.95 -7.23
N GLY A 118 -12.64 -4.48 -6.12
CA GLY A 118 -13.38 -5.74 -6.10
C GLY A 118 -14.69 -5.70 -6.89
N THR A 119 -15.32 -4.55 -7.04
CA THR A 119 -16.56 -4.39 -7.81
C THR A 119 -16.31 -4.47 -9.32
N ARG A 120 -15.19 -3.92 -9.77
CA ARG A 120 -14.80 -3.88 -11.19
C ARG A 120 -13.84 -5.00 -11.56
N HIS A 121 -13.35 -5.77 -10.60
CA HIS A 121 -12.34 -6.80 -10.76
C HIS A 121 -11.07 -6.31 -11.49
N LYS A 122 -10.65 -5.06 -11.20
CA LYS A 122 -9.51 -4.40 -11.84
C LYS A 122 -8.53 -3.86 -10.80
N HIS A 123 -7.25 -3.85 -11.18
CA HIS A 123 -6.25 -3.07 -10.47
C HIS A 123 -6.34 -1.61 -10.94
N GLU A 124 -6.26 -0.69 -10.01
CA GLU A 124 -6.34 0.73 -10.26
C GLU A 124 -5.23 1.47 -9.53
N VAL A 125 -4.78 2.58 -10.10
CA VAL A 125 -4.02 3.59 -9.36
C VAL A 125 -4.94 4.77 -9.06
N GLY A 126 -4.73 5.39 -7.91
CA GLY A 126 -5.49 6.55 -7.49
C GLY A 126 -4.64 7.47 -6.63
N THR A 127 -5.24 8.53 -6.13
CA THR A 127 -4.60 9.43 -5.18
C THR A 127 -4.28 8.71 -3.87
N THR A 128 -3.28 9.21 -3.16
CA THR A 128 -2.98 8.76 -1.79
C THR A 128 -4.15 9.04 -0.84
N LYS A 129 -4.16 8.40 0.31
CA LYS A 129 -5.13 8.71 1.37
C LYS A 129 -4.98 10.20 1.73
N ARG A 130 -6.06 10.98 1.63
CA ARG A 130 -6.14 12.46 1.74
C ARG A 130 -5.59 13.24 0.54
N SER A 131 -5.32 12.61 -0.60
CA SER A 131 -4.85 13.24 -1.85
C SER A 131 -3.59 14.12 -1.70
N LYS A 132 -2.79 13.89 -0.65
CA LYS A 132 -1.54 14.61 -0.43
C LYS A 132 -0.40 13.96 -1.20
N VAL A 133 0.35 14.77 -1.94
CA VAL A 133 1.66 14.42 -2.48
C VAL A 133 2.70 14.77 -1.42
N ARG A 134 3.64 13.87 -1.17
CA ARG A 134 4.74 14.10 -0.23
C ARG A 134 6.04 13.54 -0.76
N THR A 135 7.13 14.14 -0.34
CA THR A 135 8.49 13.63 -0.58
C THR A 135 8.99 12.94 0.67
N VAL A 136 9.75 11.87 0.49
CA VAL A 136 10.38 11.10 1.56
C VAL A 136 11.82 10.89 1.17
N ASP A 137 12.75 11.34 2.02
CA ASP A 137 14.17 11.08 1.86
C ASP A 137 14.48 9.64 2.28
N PHE A 138 15.52 9.06 1.69
CA PHE A 138 15.93 7.71 2.02
C PHE A 138 17.46 7.57 2.13
N CYS A 139 17.89 6.55 2.86
CA CYS A 139 19.30 6.29 3.16
C CYS A 139 20.03 5.59 2.00
N ASP A 140 21.38 5.60 2.07
CA ASP A 140 22.26 4.93 1.11
C ASP A 140 21.91 3.47 0.88
N THR A 141 21.55 2.74 1.95
CA THR A 141 21.12 1.34 1.86
C THR A 141 19.95 1.15 0.90
N LEU A 142 18.92 2.01 1.00
CA LEU A 142 17.79 1.92 0.07
C LEU A 142 18.17 2.39 -1.34
N ALA A 143 19.06 3.38 -1.46
CA ALA A 143 19.58 3.82 -2.75
C ALA A 143 20.28 2.66 -3.49
N ASP A 144 21.10 1.89 -2.81
CA ASP A 144 21.80 0.72 -3.39
C ASP A 144 20.84 -0.41 -3.75
N ILE A 145 19.83 -0.67 -2.92
CA ILE A 145 18.77 -1.63 -3.23
C ILE A 145 18.03 -1.22 -4.50
N LEU A 146 17.66 0.04 -4.62
CA LEU A 146 16.93 0.58 -5.78
C LEU A 146 17.78 0.56 -7.05
N ARG A 147 19.08 0.91 -6.97
CA ARG A 147 20.01 0.81 -8.12
C ARG A 147 20.15 -0.64 -8.62
N LYS A 148 20.29 -1.60 -7.69
CA LYS A 148 20.33 -3.04 -8.02
C LYS A 148 19.03 -3.49 -8.66
N ALA A 149 17.88 -3.11 -8.10
CA ALA A 149 16.57 -3.44 -8.64
C ALA A 149 16.36 -2.89 -10.05
N LYS A 150 16.75 -1.65 -10.30
CA LYS A 150 16.68 -1.03 -11.64
C LYS A 150 17.54 -1.77 -12.66
N THR A 151 18.76 -2.13 -12.25
CA THR A 151 19.68 -2.92 -13.09
C THR A 151 19.11 -4.30 -13.40
N GLU A 152 18.52 -4.97 -12.41
CA GLU A 152 17.93 -6.29 -12.61
C GLU A 152 16.68 -6.25 -13.51
N GLN A 153 15.85 -5.22 -13.39
CA GLN A 153 14.74 -5.02 -14.34
C GLN A 153 15.23 -4.86 -15.78
N HIS A 154 16.33 -4.11 -16.00
CA HIS A 154 16.93 -3.98 -17.32
C HIS A 154 17.42 -5.34 -17.85
N LYS A 155 18.13 -6.14 -17.03
CA LYS A 155 18.56 -7.50 -17.40
C LYS A 155 17.38 -8.40 -17.74
N ASN A 156 16.33 -8.37 -16.94
CA ASN A 156 15.12 -9.16 -17.16
C ASN A 156 14.43 -8.76 -18.46
N ARG A 157 14.35 -7.45 -18.77
CA ARG A 157 13.80 -6.98 -20.04
C ARG A 157 14.56 -7.54 -21.25
N PHE A 158 15.90 -7.68 -21.16
CA PHE A 158 16.70 -8.34 -22.21
C PHE A 158 16.47 -9.86 -22.23
N ARG A 159 16.43 -10.52 -21.06
CA ARG A 159 16.23 -11.96 -20.94
C ARG A 159 14.90 -12.42 -21.51
N TYR A 160 13.82 -11.71 -21.19
CA TYR A 160 12.48 -12.04 -21.67
C TYR A 160 12.19 -11.54 -23.08
N GLY A 161 12.94 -10.56 -23.59
CA GLY A 161 12.81 -10.04 -24.94
C GLY A 161 11.39 -9.61 -25.28
N GLU A 162 10.78 -10.26 -26.25
CA GLU A 162 9.42 -9.98 -26.72
C GLU A 162 8.33 -10.44 -25.72
N LEU A 163 8.63 -11.41 -24.87
CA LEU A 163 7.70 -11.91 -23.83
C LEU A 163 7.66 -10.99 -22.60
N TYR A 164 8.52 -9.98 -22.54
CA TYR A 164 8.50 -9.02 -21.44
C TYR A 164 7.26 -8.14 -21.49
N HIS A 165 6.64 -7.91 -20.32
CA HIS A 165 5.44 -7.10 -20.20
C HIS A 165 5.79 -5.63 -19.93
N LEU A 166 5.05 -4.74 -20.58
CA LEU A 166 4.98 -3.32 -20.25
C LEU A 166 3.65 -3.04 -19.56
N ASN A 167 3.65 -2.06 -18.66
CA ASN A 167 2.48 -1.75 -17.84
C ASN A 167 1.86 -0.44 -18.31
N TYR A 168 0.55 -0.43 -18.45
CA TYR A 168 -0.21 0.69 -18.96
C TYR A 168 -1.30 1.12 -18.00
N CYS A 169 -1.66 2.39 -18.09
CA CYS A 169 -2.75 3.00 -17.35
C CYS A 169 -3.80 3.52 -18.33
N LYS A 170 -4.99 2.95 -18.25
CA LYS A 170 -6.17 3.36 -19.02
C LYS A 170 -7.05 4.26 -18.18
N THR A 171 -7.45 5.42 -18.74
CA THR A 171 -8.44 6.30 -18.12
C THR A 171 -9.84 5.87 -18.53
N VAL A 172 -10.66 5.46 -17.55
CA VAL A 172 -12.05 5.03 -17.76
C VAL A 172 -12.99 5.97 -17.04
N LYS A 173 -13.94 6.54 -17.77
CA LYS A 173 -15.02 7.39 -17.21
C LYS A 173 -16.31 6.60 -17.15
N GLU A 174 -16.83 6.39 -15.95
CA GLU A 174 -18.07 5.64 -15.74
C GLU A 174 -18.91 6.29 -14.65
N LYS A 175 -20.20 6.50 -14.91
CA LYS A 175 -21.16 7.09 -13.96
C LYS A 175 -20.67 8.39 -13.31
N GLY A 176 -20.03 9.28 -14.10
CA GLY A 176 -19.48 10.56 -13.61
C GLY A 176 -18.20 10.44 -12.76
N ARG A 177 -17.60 9.26 -12.66
CA ARG A 177 -16.33 9.02 -11.96
C ARG A 177 -15.24 8.64 -12.95
N THR A 178 -14.01 9.07 -12.65
CA THR A 178 -12.83 8.70 -13.43
C THR A 178 -12.03 7.63 -12.66
N TYR A 179 -11.68 6.56 -13.36
CA TYR A 179 -10.86 5.46 -12.87
C TYR A 179 -9.59 5.36 -13.70
N TYR A 180 -8.50 4.97 -13.08
CA TYR A 180 -7.20 4.75 -13.70
C TYR A 180 -6.85 3.27 -13.60
N GLU A 181 -7.35 2.47 -14.53
CA GLU A 181 -7.11 1.04 -14.58
C GLU A 181 -5.70 0.75 -15.05
N ILE A 182 -5.02 -0.21 -14.38
CA ILE A 182 -3.70 -0.67 -14.77
C ILE A 182 -3.75 -2.11 -15.26
N TYR A 183 -2.96 -2.38 -16.27
CA TYR A 183 -2.82 -3.71 -16.86
C TYR A 183 -1.44 -3.85 -17.51
N SER A 184 -1.07 -5.10 -17.84
CA SER A 184 0.21 -5.43 -18.46
C SER A 184 -0.02 -6.05 -19.83
N LEU A 185 0.78 -5.67 -20.82
CA LEU A 185 0.79 -6.23 -22.18
C LEU A 185 2.19 -6.72 -22.54
N GLN A 186 2.30 -7.83 -23.26
CA GLN A 186 3.55 -8.25 -23.84
C GLN A 186 3.99 -7.27 -24.93
N ARG A 187 5.29 -7.12 -25.14
CA ARG A 187 5.86 -6.19 -26.12
C ARG A 187 5.45 -6.50 -27.56
N THR A 188 5.04 -7.74 -27.86
CA THR A 188 4.51 -8.15 -29.15
C THR A 188 3.08 -7.69 -29.41
N GLN A 189 2.36 -7.27 -28.37
CA GLN A 189 0.99 -6.83 -28.52
C GLN A 189 0.94 -5.35 -28.93
N GLU A 190 -0.08 -4.98 -29.70
CA GLU A 190 -0.29 -3.59 -30.11
C GLU A 190 -0.42 -2.69 -28.89
N THR A 191 0.38 -1.63 -28.88
CA THR A 191 0.34 -0.63 -27.80
C THR A 191 -0.90 0.25 -28.00
N PRO A 192 -1.74 0.42 -26.98
CA PRO A 192 -2.91 1.28 -27.06
C PRO A 192 -2.48 2.75 -27.25
N GLU A 193 -2.97 3.42 -28.28
CA GLU A 193 -2.57 4.80 -28.65
C GLU A 193 -2.82 5.84 -27.55
N ASN A 194 -3.81 5.62 -26.68
CA ASN A 194 -4.26 6.59 -25.68
C ASN A 194 -3.92 6.22 -24.24
N ASP A 195 -3.27 5.09 -24.00
CA ASP A 195 -2.97 4.63 -22.65
C ASP A 195 -1.52 5.00 -22.27
N ARG A 196 -1.35 5.42 -21.02
CA ARG A 196 -0.06 5.88 -20.52
C ARG A 196 0.78 4.72 -20.02
N GLU A 197 2.00 4.56 -20.52
CA GLU A 197 2.96 3.62 -19.97
C GLU A 197 3.40 4.04 -18.56
N LEU A 198 3.48 3.07 -17.64
CA LEU A 198 3.91 3.23 -16.25
C LEU A 198 5.11 2.33 -15.95
N SER A 199 6.25 2.93 -15.67
CA SER A 199 7.47 2.21 -15.28
C SER A 199 7.49 1.96 -13.77
N PHE A 200 6.75 0.96 -13.28
CA PHE A 200 6.70 0.62 -11.86
C PHE A 200 8.05 0.18 -11.30
N VAL A 201 8.28 0.49 -10.01
CA VAL A 201 9.48 0.06 -9.28
C VAL A 201 9.36 -1.41 -8.86
N CYS A 202 8.19 -1.84 -8.40
CA CYS A 202 7.95 -3.22 -7.98
C CYS A 202 7.38 -4.04 -9.14
N LEU A 203 8.25 -4.78 -9.82
CA LEU A 203 7.90 -5.68 -10.92
C LEU A 203 8.28 -7.11 -10.60
N LYS A 204 7.61 -8.05 -11.27
CA LYS A 204 8.07 -9.44 -11.39
C LYS A 204 9.15 -9.55 -12.48
N GLU A 205 9.78 -10.70 -12.58
CA GLU A 205 10.84 -10.94 -13.57
C GLU A 205 10.34 -10.76 -15.03
N ASP A 206 9.08 -11.12 -15.29
CA ASP A 206 8.44 -10.99 -16.61
C ASP A 206 7.99 -9.56 -16.96
N GLY A 207 8.21 -8.59 -16.07
CA GLY A 207 7.81 -7.20 -16.25
C GLY A 207 6.40 -6.86 -15.75
N THR A 208 5.59 -7.83 -15.35
CA THR A 208 4.27 -7.54 -14.77
C THR A 208 4.38 -6.88 -13.40
N PHE A 209 3.48 -5.96 -13.08
CA PHE A 209 3.51 -5.24 -11.80
C PHE A 209 3.19 -6.15 -10.60
N VAL A 210 3.78 -5.83 -9.45
CA VAL A 210 3.48 -6.48 -8.17
C VAL A 210 2.29 -5.79 -7.53
N SER A 211 1.20 -6.53 -7.30
CA SER A 211 0.00 -5.97 -6.69
C SER A 211 0.07 -5.92 -5.16
N ALA A 212 -0.63 -4.96 -4.55
CA ALA A 212 -0.74 -4.86 -3.09
C ALA A 212 -1.33 -6.15 -2.46
N SER A 213 -2.24 -6.83 -3.15
CA SER A 213 -2.79 -8.12 -2.70
C SER A 213 -1.74 -9.23 -2.68
N ALA A 214 -0.87 -9.32 -3.70
CA ALA A 214 0.21 -10.31 -3.73
C ALA A 214 1.22 -10.08 -2.59
N VAL A 215 1.61 -8.81 -2.36
CA VAL A 215 2.46 -8.45 -1.21
C VAL A 215 1.78 -8.80 0.12
N GLY A 216 0.51 -8.47 0.28
CA GLY A 216 -0.23 -8.81 1.49
C GLY A 216 -0.39 -10.31 1.73
N GLN A 217 -0.50 -11.13 0.67
CA GLN A 217 -0.57 -12.58 0.77
C GLN A 217 0.74 -13.18 1.26
N ILE A 218 1.87 -12.79 0.69
CA ILE A 218 3.17 -13.32 1.13
C ILE A 218 3.54 -12.85 2.54
N CYS A 219 3.16 -11.64 2.94
CA CYS A 219 3.32 -11.18 4.32
C CYS A 219 2.52 -12.03 5.32
N ARG A 220 1.27 -12.43 4.98
CA ARG A 220 0.50 -13.37 5.81
C ARG A 220 1.14 -14.74 5.87
N LYS A 221 1.77 -15.20 4.78
CA LYS A 221 2.49 -16.45 4.76
C LYS A 221 3.77 -16.38 5.62
N ALA A 222 4.54 -15.29 5.53
CA ALA A 222 5.69 -15.06 6.40
C ALA A 222 5.30 -15.05 7.88
N LYS A 223 4.20 -14.37 8.23
CA LYS A 223 3.63 -14.39 9.59
C LYS A 223 3.35 -15.81 10.11
N ALA A 224 2.92 -16.73 9.25
CA ALA A 224 2.58 -18.09 9.63
C ALA A 224 3.79 -19.06 9.63
N GLU A 225 4.83 -18.81 8.84
CA GLU A 225 5.94 -19.73 8.61
C GLU A 225 7.26 -19.29 9.27
N VAL A 226 7.40 -18.01 9.65
CA VAL A 226 8.65 -17.47 10.18
C VAL A 226 8.51 -17.18 11.67
N GLU A 227 9.29 -17.85 12.49
CA GLU A 227 9.34 -17.65 13.93
C GLU A 227 9.75 -16.21 14.30
N GLY A 228 8.99 -15.59 15.20
CA GLY A 228 9.17 -14.21 15.63
C GLY A 228 8.40 -13.19 14.79
N LEU A 229 7.61 -13.63 13.77
CA LEU A 229 6.77 -12.77 12.96
C LEU A 229 5.27 -12.97 13.24
N GLU A 230 4.88 -13.52 14.39
CA GLU A 230 3.49 -13.88 14.73
C GLU A 230 2.56 -12.67 14.72
N ASP A 231 3.05 -11.47 15.04
CA ASP A 231 2.28 -10.21 15.02
C ASP A 231 2.58 -9.36 13.78
N PHE A 232 3.40 -9.87 12.86
CA PHE A 232 3.79 -9.15 11.67
C PHE A 232 2.64 -8.97 10.69
N HIS A 233 2.54 -7.76 10.15
CA HIS A 233 1.77 -7.41 8.97
C HIS A 233 2.45 -6.26 8.24
N PHE A 234 2.19 -6.07 6.96
CA PHE A 234 2.95 -5.10 6.16
C PHE A 234 3.00 -3.68 6.78
N HIS A 235 1.93 -3.27 7.47
CA HIS A 235 1.89 -1.94 8.10
C HIS A 235 2.86 -1.79 9.27
N THR A 236 3.26 -2.91 9.88
CA THR A 236 4.29 -2.95 10.96
C THR A 236 5.62 -2.36 10.49
N LEU A 237 5.99 -2.54 9.21
CA LEU A 237 7.20 -1.94 8.62
C LEU A 237 7.18 -0.41 8.71
N ARG A 238 6.02 0.20 8.45
CA ARG A 238 5.87 1.64 8.59
C ARG A 238 5.90 2.10 10.04
N HIS A 239 5.33 1.34 10.96
CA HIS A 239 5.44 1.64 12.39
C HIS A 239 6.89 1.58 12.85
N THR A 240 7.63 0.56 12.42
CA THR A 240 9.07 0.41 12.71
C THR A 240 9.85 1.60 12.16
N TYR A 241 9.63 1.99 10.90
CA TYR A 241 10.25 3.18 10.31
C TYR A 241 10.00 4.44 11.14
N THR A 242 8.74 4.68 11.49
CA THR A 242 8.33 5.84 12.30
C THR A 242 9.00 5.83 13.68
N SER A 243 9.02 4.68 14.36
CA SER A 243 9.65 4.53 15.67
C SER A 243 11.16 4.76 15.60
N ASN A 244 11.83 4.22 14.58
CA ASN A 244 13.26 4.40 14.36
C ASN A 244 13.62 5.86 14.09
N LEU A 245 12.82 6.59 13.31
CA LEU A 245 13.02 8.02 13.07
C LEU A 245 12.89 8.83 14.36
N LEU A 246 11.83 8.58 15.15
CA LEU A 246 11.63 9.28 16.41
C LEU A 246 12.74 8.98 17.41
N SER A 247 13.18 7.73 17.53
CA SER A 247 14.32 7.34 18.37
C SER A 247 15.64 7.96 17.88
N GLY A 248 15.77 8.21 16.58
CA GLY A 248 16.90 8.92 15.98
C GLY A 248 16.84 10.44 16.10
N GLY A 249 15.84 10.99 16.83
CA GLY A 249 15.71 12.42 17.11
C GLY A 249 14.92 13.23 16.07
N ALA A 250 14.22 12.60 15.13
CA ALA A 250 13.32 13.29 14.21
C ALA A 250 12.16 13.93 14.97
N LYS A 251 11.77 15.13 14.57
CA LYS A 251 10.63 15.81 15.22
C LYS A 251 9.31 15.12 14.85
N PRO A 252 8.37 14.98 15.81
CA PRO A 252 7.07 14.34 15.54
C PRO A 252 6.30 14.97 14.37
N LYS A 253 6.46 16.28 14.11
CA LYS A 253 5.83 16.97 12.98
C LYS A 253 6.35 16.48 11.62
N ASP A 254 7.64 16.17 11.53
CA ASP A 254 8.29 15.73 10.29
C ASP A 254 7.91 14.28 9.95
N VAL A 255 7.49 13.52 10.95
CA VAL A 255 7.08 12.11 10.82
C VAL A 255 5.57 11.97 10.55
N GLN A 256 4.74 12.96 10.87
CA GLN A 256 3.28 12.92 10.70
C GLN A 256 2.80 13.20 9.26
N GLU A 257 3.62 13.68 8.38
CA GLU A 257 3.30 13.92 6.97
C GLU A 257 3.41 12.64 6.12
#